data_7522628ec4490073c25f8f0cf9131484
#
_entry.id   7522628ec4490073c25f8f0cf9131484
#
_cell.length_a   1.000
_cell.length_b   1.000
_cell.length_c   1.000
_cell.angle_alpha   90.00
_cell.angle_beta   90.00
_cell.angle_gamma   90.00
#
_symmetry.space_group_name_H-M   'P 1'
#
loop_
_entity.id
_entity.type
_entity.pdbx_description
1 polymer ?
#
loop_
_entity_poly.entity_id
_entity_poly.type
_entity_poly.pdbx_seq_one_letter_code
_entity_poly.pdbx_strand_id
1 'polypeptide(L)'
;MIGYFDYTVWLTYASLLSAVVGIFTCFAGAGHPYLGAVFLLFSGLCDAFDGKVARTKKDRTPQQKKYGIQIDSLADIIAFAVLPACIGAALYRTSAVFDSPSDPCLIARIPYPLYVAVFCVYVLAALIRLAYFNVTEEENQARGIAVRSAYTGLPVTSASMIFPTFLLLRYLLPEDIAVAYYGCMLLTAVLFVSRINIKKPGLRGILFMVGIGALEFALIVLIMSLGRRL
;
A
#
# COMPACT_ATOMS: atom_id res chain seq x y z
N MET A 1 22.92 21.49 0.28
CA MET A 1 21.82 20.64 -0.21
C MET A 1 20.63 20.81 0.72
N ILE A 2 19.40 20.85 0.20
CA ILE A 2 18.19 20.92 0.99
C ILE A 2 17.86 19.52 1.49
N GLY A 3 17.51 19.38 2.79
CA GLY A 3 17.09 18.12 3.41
C GLY A 3 18.11 17.55 4.40
N TYR A 4 17.70 16.47 5.07
CA TYR A 4 18.55 15.71 6.00
C TYR A 4 18.84 14.35 5.41
N PHE A 5 20.15 14.03 5.21
CA PHE A 5 20.63 12.84 4.51
C PHE A 5 21.34 11.89 5.48
N ASP A 6 20.64 11.48 6.53
CA ASP A 6 21.18 10.49 7.45
C ASP A 6 20.49 9.11 7.29
N TYR A 7 21.09 8.08 7.87
CA TYR A 7 20.62 6.70 7.72
C TYR A 7 19.18 6.49 8.23
N THR A 8 18.63 7.42 9.03
CA THR A 8 17.27 7.32 9.61
C THR A 8 16.16 7.47 8.59
N VAL A 9 16.45 8.02 7.40
CA VAL A 9 15.47 8.22 6.30
C VAL A 9 15.75 7.33 5.08
N TRP A 10 16.80 6.51 5.11
CA TRP A 10 17.16 5.68 3.95
C TRP A 10 16.11 4.62 3.60
N LEU A 11 15.49 4.01 4.63
CA LEU A 11 14.43 3.03 4.38
C LEU A 11 13.18 3.68 3.78
N THR A 12 12.83 4.89 4.22
CA THR A 12 11.73 5.67 3.63
C THR A 12 12.03 6.01 2.16
N TYR A 13 13.28 6.38 1.84
CA TYR A 13 13.68 6.59 0.44
C TYR A 13 13.63 5.29 -0.38
N ALA A 14 14.09 4.16 0.19
CA ALA A 14 14.00 2.86 -0.47
C ALA A 14 12.55 2.43 -0.72
N SER A 15 11.65 2.67 0.24
CA SER A 15 10.21 2.45 0.09
C SER A 15 9.65 3.27 -1.08
N LEU A 16 9.95 4.58 -1.11
CA LEU A 16 9.50 5.46 -2.19
C LEU A 16 10.03 5.02 -3.56
N LEU A 17 11.34 4.74 -3.67
CA LEU A 17 11.94 4.30 -4.93
C LEU A 17 11.34 2.98 -5.41
N SER A 18 11.12 2.03 -4.51
CA SER A 18 10.42 0.79 -4.81
C SER A 18 9.03 1.06 -5.37
N ALA A 19 8.26 1.92 -4.70
CA ALA A 19 6.91 2.27 -5.14
C ALA A 19 6.91 2.90 -6.55
N VAL A 20 7.85 3.82 -6.82
CA VAL A 20 7.98 4.45 -8.13
C VAL A 20 8.31 3.41 -9.21
N VAL A 21 9.26 2.50 -8.97
CA VAL A 21 9.55 1.40 -9.91
C VAL A 21 8.31 0.52 -10.09
N GLY A 22 7.59 0.20 -9.02
CA GLY A 22 6.33 -0.55 -9.09
C GLY A 22 5.27 0.12 -9.97
N ILE A 23 5.12 1.45 -9.85
CA ILE A 23 4.21 2.24 -10.71
C ILE A 23 4.62 2.11 -12.18
N PHE A 24 5.91 2.32 -12.50
CA PHE A 24 6.39 2.19 -13.87
C PHE A 24 6.17 0.79 -14.44
N THR A 25 6.36 -0.27 -13.64
CA THR A 25 6.09 -1.64 -14.10
C THR A 25 4.61 -1.88 -14.39
N CYS A 26 3.70 -1.26 -13.65
CA CYS A 26 2.26 -1.32 -13.94
C CYS A 26 1.89 -0.71 -15.31
N PHE A 27 2.69 0.24 -15.81
CA PHE A 27 2.46 0.89 -17.12
C PHE A 27 3.33 0.33 -18.26
N ALA A 28 4.33 -0.50 -17.97
CA ALA A 28 5.21 -1.07 -18.97
C ALA A 28 4.48 -2.11 -19.84
N GLY A 29 4.55 -1.97 -21.18
CA GLY A 29 3.90 -2.88 -22.10
C GLY A 29 2.40 -3.02 -21.88
N ALA A 30 1.93 -4.27 -21.73
CA ALA A 30 0.53 -4.57 -21.39
C ALA A 30 0.16 -4.24 -19.94
N GLY A 31 1.17 -4.06 -19.07
CA GLY A 31 1.03 -3.89 -17.64
C GLY A 31 1.43 -5.15 -16.85
N HIS A 32 2.07 -4.95 -15.71
CA HIS A 32 2.54 -6.04 -14.85
C HIS A 32 2.03 -5.88 -13.41
N PRO A 33 0.76 -6.18 -13.11
CA PRO A 33 0.16 -5.96 -11.79
C PRO A 33 0.87 -6.76 -10.68
N TYR A 34 1.31 -7.98 -10.97
CA TYR A 34 2.02 -8.83 -9.99
C TYR A 34 3.42 -8.30 -9.67
N LEU A 35 4.12 -7.75 -10.66
CA LEU A 35 5.41 -7.11 -10.41
C LEU A 35 5.21 -5.82 -9.59
N GLY A 36 4.14 -5.06 -9.86
CA GLY A 36 3.72 -3.94 -9.01
C GLY A 36 3.49 -4.37 -7.56
N ALA A 37 2.84 -5.53 -7.33
CA ALA A 37 2.61 -6.08 -6.00
C ALA A 37 3.91 -6.50 -5.29
N VAL A 38 4.91 -7.02 -6.01
CA VAL A 38 6.25 -7.31 -5.47
C VAL A 38 6.88 -6.03 -4.90
N PHE A 39 6.84 -4.92 -5.66
CA PHE A 39 7.37 -3.64 -5.20
C PHE A 39 6.55 -3.05 -4.06
N LEU A 40 5.23 -3.28 -4.02
CA LEU A 40 4.37 -2.89 -2.92
C LEU A 40 4.73 -3.64 -1.62
N LEU A 41 4.97 -4.95 -1.68
CA LEU A 41 5.44 -5.75 -0.55
C LEU A 41 6.79 -5.25 -0.04
N PHE A 42 7.73 -4.94 -0.94
CA PHE A 42 9.05 -4.41 -0.55
C PHE A 42 8.93 -3.03 0.11
N SER A 43 8.05 -2.15 -0.40
CA SER A 43 7.76 -0.86 0.24
C SER A 43 7.21 -1.05 1.65
N GLY A 44 6.25 -1.97 1.83
CA GLY A 44 5.71 -2.31 3.15
C GLY A 44 6.75 -2.89 4.11
N LEU A 45 7.72 -3.67 3.60
CA LEU A 45 8.84 -4.16 4.40
C LEU A 45 9.73 -3.01 4.87
N CYS A 46 10.08 -2.07 4.00
CA CYS A 46 10.88 -0.90 4.35
C CYS A 46 10.19 -0.07 5.43
N ASP A 47 8.89 0.22 5.28
CA ASP A 47 8.07 0.97 6.24
C ASP A 47 7.98 0.27 7.61
N ALA A 48 7.82 -1.05 7.65
CA ALA A 48 7.76 -1.80 8.90
C ALA A 48 9.00 -1.64 9.79
N PHE A 49 10.14 -1.25 9.21
CA PHE A 49 11.41 -1.11 9.89
C PHE A 49 11.94 0.32 10.01
N ASP A 50 11.52 1.27 9.17
CA ASP A 50 12.09 2.62 9.13
C ASP A 50 11.89 3.37 10.46
N GLY A 51 10.72 3.31 11.07
CA GLY A 51 10.48 3.89 12.38
C GLY A 51 11.32 3.26 13.49
N LYS A 52 11.72 1.98 13.38
CA LYS A 52 12.64 1.34 14.33
C LYS A 52 14.06 1.85 14.11
N VAL A 53 14.51 1.90 12.86
CA VAL A 53 15.83 2.44 12.50
C VAL A 53 15.93 3.91 12.89
N ALA A 54 14.90 4.72 12.62
CA ALA A 54 14.87 6.12 13.02
C ALA A 54 15.04 6.33 14.53
N ARG A 55 14.52 5.44 15.37
CA ARG A 55 14.65 5.50 16.84
C ARG A 55 16.02 5.07 17.36
N THR A 56 16.88 4.47 16.57
CA THR A 56 18.27 4.13 17.01
C THR A 56 19.13 5.36 17.19
N LYS A 57 18.86 6.45 16.46
CA LYS A 57 19.57 7.71 16.58
C LYS A 57 18.95 8.57 17.68
N LYS A 58 19.64 8.66 18.84
CA LYS A 58 19.15 9.36 20.04
C LYS A 58 19.32 10.88 19.98
N ASP A 59 20.28 11.37 19.22
CA ASP A 59 20.72 12.77 19.10
C ASP A 59 20.03 13.54 17.97
N ARG A 60 18.83 13.08 17.52
CA ARG A 60 18.05 13.76 16.47
C ARG A 60 17.51 15.09 16.98
N THR A 61 17.74 16.16 16.21
CA THR A 61 17.13 17.48 16.47
C THR A 61 15.62 17.43 16.28
N PRO A 62 14.86 18.36 16.88
CA PRO A 62 13.41 18.47 16.65
C PRO A 62 13.06 18.63 15.16
N GLN A 63 13.88 19.39 14.40
CA GLN A 63 13.69 19.56 12.96
C GLN A 63 13.88 18.25 12.18
N GLN A 64 14.91 17.47 12.50
CA GLN A 64 15.14 16.15 11.88
C GLN A 64 13.99 15.17 12.16
N LYS A 65 13.41 15.20 13.36
CA LYS A 65 12.26 14.37 13.70
C LYS A 65 11.03 14.78 12.88
N LYS A 66 10.73 16.08 12.81
CA LYS A 66 9.61 16.59 12.02
C LYS A 66 9.78 16.29 10.53
N TYR A 67 11.00 16.48 9.99
CA TYR A 67 11.32 16.15 8.60
C TYR A 67 11.08 14.67 8.31
N GLY A 68 11.56 13.77 9.20
CA GLY A 68 11.36 12.33 9.05
C GLY A 68 9.87 11.96 8.97
N ILE A 69 9.02 12.50 9.85
CA ILE A 69 7.57 12.26 9.85
C ILE A 69 6.92 12.75 8.54
N GLN A 70 7.33 13.91 8.05
CA GLN A 70 6.74 14.48 6.82
C GLN A 70 7.13 13.64 5.59
N ILE A 71 8.41 13.29 5.46
CA ILE A 71 8.88 12.54 4.29
C ILE A 71 8.32 11.11 4.27
N ASP A 72 8.14 10.51 5.44
CA ASP A 72 7.50 9.22 5.63
C ASP A 72 6.05 9.25 5.11
N SER A 73 5.26 10.21 5.57
CA SER A 73 3.87 10.35 5.11
C SER A 73 3.74 10.64 3.62
N LEU A 74 4.68 11.41 3.04
CA LEU A 74 4.71 11.67 1.60
C LEU A 74 5.08 10.42 0.79
N ALA A 75 6.02 9.60 1.31
CA ALA A 75 6.39 8.33 0.70
C ALA A 75 5.23 7.32 0.78
N ASP A 76 4.53 7.28 1.92
CA ASP A 76 3.40 6.39 2.17
C ASP A 76 2.24 6.62 1.19
N ILE A 77 1.93 7.89 0.85
CA ILE A 77 0.91 8.19 -0.16
C ILE A 77 1.28 7.54 -1.51
N ILE A 78 2.53 7.64 -1.92
CA ILE A 78 2.98 7.06 -3.19
C ILE A 78 2.95 5.53 -3.12
N ALA A 79 3.48 4.95 -2.02
CA ALA A 79 3.64 3.52 -1.88
C ALA A 79 2.31 2.78 -1.64
N PHE A 80 1.44 3.30 -0.76
CA PHE A 80 0.28 2.57 -0.27
C PHE A 80 -1.07 3.12 -0.76
N ALA A 81 -1.06 4.27 -1.46
CA ALA A 81 -2.26 4.77 -2.12
C ALA A 81 -2.11 4.76 -3.64
N VAL A 82 -1.09 5.39 -4.20
CA VAL A 82 -0.94 5.52 -5.67
C VAL A 82 -0.58 4.18 -6.31
N LEU A 83 0.41 3.44 -5.77
CA LEU A 83 0.84 2.17 -6.37
C LEU A 83 -0.28 1.12 -6.39
N PRO A 84 -1.10 0.87 -5.34
CA PRO A 84 -2.25 -0.01 -5.42
C PRO A 84 -3.28 0.42 -6.47
N ALA A 85 -3.51 1.72 -6.65
CA ALA A 85 -4.37 2.24 -7.72
C ALA A 85 -3.79 1.93 -9.12
N CYS A 86 -2.47 2.07 -9.30
CA CYS A 86 -1.79 1.70 -10.54
C CYS A 86 -1.83 0.19 -10.81
N ILE A 87 -1.73 -0.66 -9.78
CA ILE A 87 -1.94 -2.11 -9.89
C ILE A 87 -3.37 -2.39 -10.39
N GLY A 88 -4.38 -1.72 -9.82
CA GLY A 88 -5.76 -1.82 -10.29
C GLY A 88 -5.91 -1.40 -11.76
N ALA A 89 -5.27 -0.30 -12.18
CA ALA A 89 -5.28 0.15 -13.58
C ALA A 89 -4.59 -0.86 -14.51
N ALA A 90 -3.51 -1.51 -14.07
CA ALA A 90 -2.86 -2.58 -14.84
C ALA A 90 -3.77 -3.81 -14.96
N LEU A 91 -4.46 -4.20 -13.88
CA LEU A 91 -5.46 -5.27 -13.89
C LEU A 91 -6.59 -4.98 -14.90
N TYR A 92 -7.10 -3.75 -14.93
CA TYR A 92 -8.11 -3.35 -15.92
C TYR A 92 -7.63 -3.61 -17.35
N ARG A 93 -6.38 -3.27 -17.66
CA ARG A 93 -5.78 -3.42 -19.00
C ARG A 93 -5.45 -4.87 -19.38
N THR A 94 -5.25 -5.74 -18.39
CA THR A 94 -4.85 -7.14 -18.61
C THR A 94 -5.97 -8.14 -18.39
N SER A 95 -7.14 -7.68 -17.96
CA SER A 95 -8.30 -8.52 -17.68
C SER A 95 -9.10 -8.80 -18.95
N ALA A 96 -9.36 -10.07 -19.20
CA ALA A 96 -10.19 -10.51 -20.32
C ALA A 96 -11.67 -10.07 -20.19
N VAL A 97 -12.14 -9.80 -18.98
CA VAL A 97 -13.53 -9.36 -18.71
C VAL A 97 -13.84 -8.03 -19.40
N PHE A 98 -12.83 -7.15 -19.54
CA PHE A 98 -13.04 -5.84 -20.17
C PHE A 98 -12.82 -5.84 -21.68
N ASP A 99 -12.18 -6.87 -22.23
CA ASP A 99 -11.88 -7.00 -23.68
C ASP A 99 -12.96 -7.76 -24.45
N SER A 100 -13.93 -8.40 -23.77
CA SER A 100 -14.95 -9.22 -24.43
C SER A 100 -16.29 -8.48 -24.58
N PRO A 101 -16.65 -8.00 -25.79
CA PRO A 101 -17.92 -7.31 -26.04
C PRO A 101 -19.16 -8.21 -25.91
N SER A 102 -18.96 -9.53 -25.87
CA SER A 102 -20.01 -10.56 -25.99
C SER A 102 -20.46 -11.15 -24.65
N ASP A 103 -19.81 -10.82 -23.53
CA ASP A 103 -20.23 -11.34 -22.23
C ASP A 103 -21.41 -10.53 -21.65
N PRO A 104 -22.57 -11.18 -21.35
CA PRO A 104 -23.75 -10.51 -20.82
C PRO A 104 -23.61 -10.08 -19.35
N CYS A 105 -22.42 -10.24 -18.75
CA CYS A 105 -22.21 -9.86 -17.36
C CYS A 105 -22.34 -8.34 -17.20
N LEU A 106 -23.27 -7.92 -16.32
CA LEU A 106 -23.57 -6.52 -16.04
C LEU A 106 -22.31 -5.74 -15.63
N ILE A 107 -21.32 -6.43 -15.10
CA ILE A 107 -20.07 -5.91 -14.54
C ILE A 107 -19.08 -5.49 -15.66
N ALA A 108 -19.09 -6.19 -16.82
CA ALA A 108 -18.30 -5.82 -18.00
C ALA A 108 -18.75 -4.50 -18.65
N ARG A 109 -19.93 -4.00 -18.27
CA ARG A 109 -20.50 -2.73 -18.77
C ARG A 109 -20.14 -1.51 -17.93
N ILE A 110 -19.39 -1.67 -16.84
CA ILE A 110 -18.99 -0.53 -16.01
C ILE A 110 -18.01 0.33 -16.82
N PRO A 111 -18.34 1.61 -17.06
CA PRO A 111 -17.49 2.46 -17.89
C PRO A 111 -16.16 2.79 -17.17
N TYR A 112 -15.07 2.88 -17.93
CA TYR A 112 -13.73 3.20 -17.42
C TYR A 112 -13.69 4.39 -16.44
N PRO A 113 -14.44 5.51 -16.65
CA PRO A 113 -14.47 6.62 -15.69
C PRO A 113 -14.91 6.22 -14.27
N LEU A 114 -15.75 5.20 -14.13
CA LEU A 114 -16.17 4.73 -12.81
C LEU A 114 -15.03 4.02 -12.06
N TYR A 115 -14.19 3.27 -12.77
CA TYR A 115 -12.98 2.68 -12.18
C TYR A 115 -11.99 3.77 -11.74
N VAL A 116 -11.81 4.80 -12.56
CA VAL A 116 -11.00 5.97 -12.19
C VAL A 116 -11.56 6.65 -10.94
N ALA A 117 -12.88 6.77 -10.81
CA ALA A 117 -13.52 7.30 -9.61
C ALA A 117 -13.21 6.46 -8.36
N VAL A 118 -13.19 5.13 -8.47
CA VAL A 118 -12.78 4.23 -7.36
C VAL A 118 -11.34 4.52 -6.95
N PHE A 119 -10.42 4.66 -7.90
CA PHE A 119 -9.02 5.00 -7.60
C PHE A 119 -8.91 6.34 -6.89
N CYS A 120 -9.64 7.37 -7.37
CA CYS A 120 -9.64 8.69 -6.75
C CYS A 120 -10.17 8.63 -5.30
N VAL A 121 -11.27 7.92 -5.06
CA VAL A 121 -11.85 7.76 -3.72
C VAL A 121 -10.87 7.03 -2.79
N TYR A 122 -10.22 5.98 -3.27
CA TYR A 122 -9.24 5.23 -2.49
C TYR A 122 -8.02 6.10 -2.10
N VAL A 123 -7.42 6.79 -3.06
CA VAL A 123 -6.26 7.66 -2.83
C VAL A 123 -6.63 8.81 -1.89
N LEU A 124 -7.81 9.41 -2.07
CA LEU A 124 -8.32 10.47 -1.19
C LEU A 124 -8.53 9.97 0.24
N ALA A 125 -9.11 8.77 0.42
CA ALA A 125 -9.31 8.17 1.74
C ALA A 125 -7.97 7.91 2.46
N ALA A 126 -6.95 7.42 1.74
CA ALA A 126 -5.61 7.24 2.27
C ALA A 126 -4.96 8.57 2.69
N LEU A 127 -5.11 9.62 1.87
CA LEU A 127 -4.62 10.97 2.18
C LEU A 127 -5.27 11.51 3.45
N ILE A 128 -6.60 11.47 3.53
CA ILE A 128 -7.35 11.91 4.72
C ILE A 128 -6.88 11.15 5.96
N ARG A 129 -6.68 9.85 5.83
CA ARG A 129 -6.22 8.99 6.93
C ARG A 129 -4.83 9.39 7.44
N LEU A 130 -3.87 9.63 6.54
CA LEU A 130 -2.50 10.00 6.91
C LEU A 130 -2.46 11.40 7.54
N ALA A 131 -3.17 12.36 6.95
CA ALA A 131 -3.26 13.72 7.50
C ALA A 131 -3.87 13.71 8.92
N TYR A 132 -4.99 12.98 9.11
CA TYR A 132 -5.63 12.85 10.42
C TYR A 132 -4.69 12.21 11.45
N PHE A 133 -3.97 11.16 11.06
CA PHE A 133 -3.02 10.47 11.94
C PHE A 133 -1.89 11.41 12.39
N ASN A 134 -1.30 12.16 11.47
CA ASN A 134 -0.19 13.06 11.78
C ASN A 134 -0.61 14.17 12.75
N VAL A 135 -1.77 14.81 12.51
CA VAL A 135 -2.30 15.84 13.40
C VAL A 135 -2.59 15.27 14.79
N THR A 136 -3.24 14.11 14.85
CA THR A 136 -3.60 13.48 16.13
C THR A 136 -2.36 13.05 16.90
N GLU A 137 -1.31 12.56 16.23
CA GLU A 137 -0.06 12.15 16.88
C GLU A 137 0.73 13.37 17.39
N GLU A 138 0.76 14.47 16.64
CA GLU A 138 1.39 15.74 17.08
C GLU A 138 0.67 16.31 18.32
N GLU A 139 -0.67 16.31 18.33
CA GLU A 139 -1.44 16.74 19.50
C GLU A 139 -1.19 15.88 20.74
N ASN A 140 -1.11 14.54 20.58
CA ASN A 140 -0.85 13.63 21.69
C ASN A 140 0.56 13.86 22.26
N GLN A 141 1.56 14.08 21.42
CA GLN A 141 2.93 14.39 21.84
C GLN A 141 2.98 15.73 22.60
N ALA A 142 2.27 16.75 22.10
CA ALA A 142 2.19 18.05 22.77
C ALA A 142 1.53 17.98 24.15
N ARG A 143 0.57 17.07 24.34
CA ARG A 143 -0.11 16.83 25.64
C ARG A 143 0.64 15.87 26.56
N GLY A 144 1.79 15.34 26.17
CA GLY A 144 2.55 14.36 26.95
C GLY A 144 1.84 13.02 27.15
N ILE A 145 0.84 12.72 26.30
CA ILE A 145 0.10 11.45 26.36
C ILE A 145 1.01 10.35 25.80
N ALA A 146 1.22 9.31 26.61
CA ALA A 146 1.97 8.13 26.18
C ALA A 146 1.37 7.55 24.88
N VAL A 147 2.24 7.02 24.01
CA VAL A 147 1.88 6.42 22.71
C VAL A 147 0.64 5.55 22.85
N ARG A 148 -0.43 5.90 22.13
CA ARG A 148 -1.69 5.12 22.15
C ARG A 148 -1.41 3.66 21.80
N SER A 149 -2.04 2.75 22.53
CA SER A 149 -1.95 1.30 22.28
C SER A 149 -2.77 0.83 21.05
N ALA A 150 -3.57 1.72 20.46
CA ALA A 150 -4.43 1.44 19.33
C ALA A 150 -4.40 2.56 18.28
N TYR A 151 -4.54 2.17 17.02
CA TYR A 151 -4.80 3.07 15.89
C TYR A 151 -6.31 3.32 15.76
N THR A 152 -6.69 4.53 15.40
CA THR A 152 -8.05 4.83 14.94
C THR A 152 -8.07 4.69 13.40
N GLY A 153 -8.88 3.80 12.89
CA GLY A 153 -8.92 3.41 11.46
C GLY A 153 -7.83 2.42 11.06
N LEU A 154 -7.96 1.85 9.86
CA LEU A 154 -6.99 0.93 9.29
C LEU A 154 -5.69 1.70 8.96
N PRO A 155 -4.49 1.21 9.33
CA PRO A 155 -3.24 1.81 8.86
C PRO A 155 -3.11 1.75 7.34
N VAL A 156 -2.61 2.82 6.70
CA VAL A 156 -2.48 2.86 5.23
C VAL A 156 -1.48 1.82 4.73
N THR A 157 -0.45 1.53 5.52
CA THR A 157 0.57 0.50 5.25
C THR A 157 0.00 -0.91 5.15
N SER A 158 -1.21 -1.18 5.71
CA SER A 158 -1.89 -2.47 5.54
C SER A 158 -2.21 -2.80 4.07
N ALA A 159 -2.26 -1.79 3.19
CA ALA A 159 -2.41 -1.97 1.75
C ALA A 159 -1.31 -2.87 1.17
N SER A 160 -0.09 -2.82 1.74
CA SER A 160 1.04 -3.65 1.29
C SER A 160 0.82 -5.15 1.47
N MET A 161 -0.14 -5.55 2.30
CA MET A 161 -0.51 -6.96 2.48
C MET A 161 -1.85 -7.29 1.85
N ILE A 162 -2.84 -6.40 1.98
CA ILE A 162 -4.19 -6.63 1.48
C ILE A 162 -4.18 -6.88 -0.03
N PHE A 163 -3.53 -6.02 -0.82
CA PHE A 163 -3.59 -6.11 -2.27
C PHE A 163 -2.77 -7.27 -2.86
N PRO A 164 -1.54 -7.59 -2.41
CA PRO A 164 -0.84 -8.78 -2.85
C PRO A 164 -1.58 -10.07 -2.49
N THR A 165 -2.10 -10.20 -1.24
CA THR A 165 -2.95 -11.33 -0.84
C THR A 165 -4.13 -11.49 -1.80
N PHE A 166 -4.78 -10.36 -2.11
CA PHE A 166 -5.95 -10.37 -3.00
C PHE A 166 -5.58 -10.81 -4.42
N LEU A 167 -4.44 -10.39 -4.96
CA LEU A 167 -3.94 -10.84 -6.25
C LEU A 167 -3.65 -12.34 -6.30
N LEU A 168 -3.15 -12.90 -5.20
CA LEU A 168 -2.89 -14.34 -5.11
C LEU A 168 -4.17 -15.18 -5.10
N LEU A 169 -5.32 -14.61 -4.69
CA LEU A 169 -6.61 -15.30 -4.73
C LEU A 169 -7.03 -15.69 -6.17
N ARG A 170 -6.53 -15.00 -7.19
CA ARG A 170 -6.78 -15.39 -8.61
C ARG A 170 -6.41 -16.84 -8.90
N TYR A 171 -5.42 -17.40 -8.20
CA TYR A 171 -4.99 -18.79 -8.42
C TYR A 171 -5.88 -19.81 -7.71
N LEU A 172 -6.67 -19.36 -6.74
CA LEU A 172 -7.63 -20.18 -6.01
C LEU A 172 -9.03 -20.07 -6.61
N LEU A 173 -9.33 -18.96 -7.28
CA LEU A 173 -10.63 -18.69 -7.88
C LEU A 173 -10.55 -18.82 -9.41
N PRO A 174 -11.51 -19.52 -10.04
CA PRO A 174 -11.55 -19.66 -11.49
C PRO A 174 -11.94 -18.38 -12.24
N GLU A 175 -12.46 -17.39 -11.52
CA GLU A 175 -13.00 -16.15 -12.06
C GLU A 175 -11.96 -15.02 -12.12
N ASP A 176 -12.19 -14.05 -13.02
CA ASP A 176 -11.36 -12.85 -13.10
C ASP A 176 -11.58 -11.97 -11.86
N ILE A 177 -10.50 -11.71 -11.13
CA ILE A 177 -10.54 -10.96 -9.87
C ILE A 177 -10.51 -9.44 -10.06
N ALA A 178 -10.40 -8.93 -11.28
CA ALA A 178 -10.23 -7.49 -11.51
C ALA A 178 -11.37 -6.68 -10.89
N VAL A 179 -12.61 -7.10 -11.08
CA VAL A 179 -13.77 -6.42 -10.50
C VAL A 179 -13.78 -6.51 -8.98
N ALA A 180 -13.46 -7.68 -8.43
CA ALA A 180 -13.39 -7.88 -6.99
C ALA A 180 -12.26 -7.05 -6.36
N TYR A 181 -11.16 -6.78 -7.10
CA TYR A 181 -10.08 -5.89 -6.68
C TYR A 181 -10.59 -4.46 -6.45
N TYR A 182 -11.46 -3.94 -7.31
CA TYR A 182 -12.07 -2.61 -7.11
C TYR A 182 -13.00 -2.59 -5.90
N GLY A 183 -13.76 -3.66 -5.67
CA GLY A 183 -14.54 -3.84 -4.45
C GLY A 183 -13.67 -3.83 -3.19
N CYS A 184 -12.53 -4.52 -3.24
CA CYS A 184 -11.52 -4.51 -2.18
C CYS A 184 -10.95 -3.10 -1.94
N MET A 185 -10.68 -2.33 -3.01
CA MET A 185 -10.22 -0.93 -2.89
C MET A 185 -11.25 -0.04 -2.18
N LEU A 186 -12.53 -0.13 -2.57
CA LEU A 186 -13.61 0.62 -1.92
C LEU A 186 -13.77 0.24 -0.46
N LEU A 187 -13.74 -1.05 -0.15
CA LEU A 187 -13.81 -1.53 1.23
C LEU A 187 -12.62 -0.98 2.05
N THR A 188 -11.42 -1.05 1.51
CA THR A 188 -10.22 -0.54 2.16
C THR A 188 -10.29 0.98 2.36
N ALA A 189 -10.81 1.74 1.38
CA ALA A 189 -11.05 3.17 1.49
C ALA A 189 -11.99 3.51 2.65
N VAL A 190 -13.09 2.77 2.79
CA VAL A 190 -14.03 2.92 3.92
C VAL A 190 -13.33 2.60 5.25
N LEU A 191 -12.53 1.55 5.30
CA LEU A 191 -11.79 1.16 6.51
C LEU A 191 -10.73 2.20 6.91
N PHE A 192 -10.10 2.89 5.96
CA PHE A 192 -9.15 3.97 6.23
C PHE A 192 -9.79 5.14 6.98
N VAL A 193 -10.99 5.55 6.60
CA VAL A 193 -11.70 6.67 7.21
C VAL A 193 -12.65 6.26 8.35
N SER A 194 -12.78 4.96 8.61
CA SER A 194 -13.62 4.45 9.69
C SER A 194 -12.99 4.70 11.07
N ARG A 195 -13.82 4.84 12.12
CA ARG A 195 -13.36 5.00 13.51
C ARG A 195 -13.16 3.67 14.24
N ILE A 196 -12.67 2.66 13.54
CA ILE A 196 -12.39 1.34 14.13
C ILE A 196 -11.07 1.42 14.91
N ASN A 197 -11.07 0.96 16.16
CA ASN A 197 -9.86 0.91 16.96
C ASN A 197 -9.11 -0.40 16.71
N ILE A 198 -7.94 -0.32 16.10
CA ILE A 198 -7.07 -1.46 15.79
C ILE A 198 -5.87 -1.42 16.75
N LYS A 199 -5.67 -2.51 17.51
CA LYS A 199 -4.51 -2.61 18.41
C LYS A 199 -3.21 -2.55 17.62
N LYS A 200 -2.24 -1.75 18.09
CA LYS A 200 -0.90 -1.70 17.50
C LYS A 200 -0.24 -3.07 17.60
N PRO A 201 0.23 -3.66 16.48
CA PRO A 201 0.91 -4.95 16.54
C PRO A 201 2.22 -4.80 17.34
N GLY A 202 2.42 -5.67 18.33
CA GLY A 202 3.71 -5.79 19.01
C GLY A 202 4.78 -6.39 18.09
N LEU A 203 6.01 -6.55 18.59
CA LEU A 203 7.12 -7.11 17.81
C LEU A 203 6.77 -8.47 17.17
N ARG A 204 6.08 -9.35 17.92
CA ARG A 204 5.62 -10.66 17.40
C ARG A 204 4.62 -10.51 16.26
N GLY A 205 3.71 -9.55 16.35
CA GLY A 205 2.74 -9.24 15.28
C GLY A 205 3.44 -8.72 14.02
N ILE A 206 4.43 -7.84 14.16
CA ILE A 206 5.22 -7.33 13.03
C ILE A 206 6.01 -8.46 12.36
N LEU A 207 6.68 -9.32 13.15
CA LEU A 207 7.40 -10.47 12.59
C LEU A 207 6.47 -11.47 11.87
N PHE A 208 5.27 -11.68 12.39
CA PHE A 208 4.25 -12.49 11.74
C PHE A 208 3.81 -11.88 10.41
N MET A 209 3.53 -10.58 10.37
CA MET A 209 3.19 -9.86 9.13
C MET A 209 4.32 -9.92 8.09
N VAL A 210 5.58 -9.73 8.53
CA VAL A 210 6.76 -9.87 7.65
C VAL A 210 6.87 -11.30 7.12
N GLY A 211 6.58 -12.32 7.94
CA GLY A 211 6.56 -13.72 7.51
C GLY A 211 5.51 -13.99 6.44
N ILE A 212 4.29 -13.45 6.60
CA ILE A 212 3.24 -13.54 5.56
C ILE A 212 3.69 -12.83 4.30
N GLY A 213 4.20 -11.59 4.39
CA GLY A 213 4.68 -10.83 3.24
C GLY A 213 5.82 -11.54 2.48
N ALA A 214 6.73 -12.21 3.21
CA ALA A 214 7.78 -13.03 2.60
C ALA A 214 7.20 -14.27 1.86
N LEU A 215 6.17 -14.89 2.43
CA LEU A 215 5.46 -16.00 1.78
C LEU A 215 4.75 -15.51 0.51
N GLU A 216 4.03 -14.40 0.57
CA GLU A 216 3.37 -13.79 -0.60
C GLU A 216 4.38 -13.45 -1.70
N PHE A 217 5.50 -12.84 -1.33
CA PHE A 217 6.59 -12.54 -2.25
C PHE A 217 7.10 -13.81 -2.93
N ALA A 218 7.40 -14.86 -2.17
CA ALA A 218 7.88 -16.13 -2.70
C ALA A 218 6.86 -16.78 -3.65
N LEU A 219 5.58 -16.75 -3.30
CA LEU A 219 4.49 -17.26 -4.14
C LEU A 219 4.36 -16.49 -5.45
N ILE A 220 4.38 -15.14 -5.40
CA ILE A 220 4.30 -14.31 -6.61
C ILE A 220 5.49 -14.59 -7.54
N VAL A 221 6.73 -14.62 -6.98
CA VAL A 221 7.94 -14.92 -7.77
C VAL A 221 7.89 -16.33 -8.37
N LEU A 222 7.44 -17.33 -7.60
CA LEU A 222 7.27 -18.70 -8.08
C LEU A 222 6.30 -18.77 -9.24
N ILE A 223 5.15 -18.11 -9.12
CA ILE A 223 4.12 -18.04 -10.16
C ILE A 223 4.67 -17.39 -11.43
N MET A 224 5.38 -16.26 -11.29
CA MET A 224 6.00 -15.58 -12.42
C MET A 224 7.07 -16.45 -13.09
N SER A 225 7.87 -17.22 -12.31
CA SER A 225 8.93 -18.08 -12.84
C SER A 225 8.42 -19.32 -13.56
N LEU A 226 7.26 -19.84 -13.16
CA LEU A 226 6.62 -21.01 -13.81
C LEU A 226 6.00 -20.69 -15.17
N GLY A 227 6.15 -19.47 -15.67
CA GLY A 227 5.71 -19.06 -17.01
C GLY A 227 4.19 -19.15 -17.21
N ARG A 228 3.41 -19.28 -16.14
CA ARG A 228 1.97 -19.09 -16.22
C ARG A 228 1.75 -17.64 -16.58
N ARG A 229 1.42 -17.37 -17.84
CA ARG A 229 1.12 -16.03 -18.34
C ARG A 229 0.05 -15.43 -17.45
N LEU A 230 0.46 -14.44 -16.73
CA LEU A 230 -0.36 -13.62 -15.87
C LEU A 230 -0.98 -12.50 -16.68
#